data_4c526cc6f9439103d7061fe0b99cb568
#
_entry.id   4c526cc6f9439103d7061fe0b99cb568
#
_cell.length_a   1.000
_cell.length_b   1.000
_cell.length_c   1.000
_cell.angle_alpha   90.00
_cell.angle_beta   90.00
_cell.angle_gamma   90.00
#
_symmetry.space_group_name_H-M   'P 1'
#
loop_
_entity.id
_entity.type
_entity.pdbx_description
1 polymer ?
#
loop_
_entity_poly.entity_id
_entity_poly.type
_entity_poly.pdbx_seq_one_letter_code
_entity_poly.pdbx_strand_id
1 'polypeptide(L)'
;LDELMLHIRKAVEKGHPVCWEGDTQQAQLTLSDGSVIDVHRKEVSVVVDGVQVKYKKGVLSYQPTVTTQHEEKNIEEQSGKSNELVIPRGGENTVILADGTTVHLNAGSKLTYPVRFAGKRRIVRLEGEAYFDVAGDENHPFVVQTHLGEITVLGTEFNVNAYADTPVCYTTLVHGKVKFSTLNAETVTLSPGEQAVVFANSSTKRKVDLEEYVGWVDGMYIFNDRPLGDIMKTFERWYDIQVYYETPNLRDITYSGNLKRYGTINSFLDALELTGDLTYKISGRNILIYDKVEEQEWKR
;
A
#
# COMPACT_ATOMS: atom_id res chain seq x y z
N LEU A 1 17.66 -12.78 20.02
CA LEU A 1 16.95 -11.53 20.41
C LEU A 1 17.86 -10.66 21.27
N ASP A 2 18.53 -11.21 22.28
CA ASP A 2 19.38 -10.48 23.23
C ASP A 2 20.61 -9.80 22.60
N GLU A 3 21.27 -10.45 21.63
CA GLU A 3 22.40 -9.84 20.92
C GLU A 3 21.96 -8.67 19.99
N LEU A 4 20.81 -8.78 19.35
CA LEU A 4 20.25 -7.72 18.52
C LEU A 4 19.83 -6.53 19.38
N MET A 5 19.19 -6.79 20.51
CA MET A 5 18.80 -5.78 21.49
C MET A 5 20.03 -5.09 22.10
N LEU A 6 21.11 -5.83 22.35
CA LEU A 6 22.36 -5.27 22.84
C LEU A 6 23.07 -4.37 21.79
N HIS A 7 23.00 -4.75 20.49
CA HIS A 7 23.53 -3.93 19.40
C HIS A 7 22.73 -2.64 19.20
N ILE A 8 21.40 -2.72 19.23
CA ILE A 8 20.51 -1.54 19.16
C ILE A 8 20.80 -0.60 20.35
N ARG A 9 20.95 -1.13 21.56
CA ARG A 9 21.29 -0.37 22.76
C ARG A 9 22.62 0.38 22.63
N LYS A 10 23.68 -0.28 22.14
CA LYS A 10 25.01 0.34 21.95
C LYS A 10 25.04 1.40 20.86
N ALA A 11 24.19 1.29 19.83
CA ALA A 11 24.10 2.27 18.75
C ALA A 11 23.36 3.55 19.20
N VAL A 12 22.41 3.43 20.13
CA VAL A 12 21.58 4.52 20.64
C VAL A 12 22.35 5.48 21.55
N GLU A 13 23.39 5.02 22.25
CA GLU A 13 24.22 5.88 23.11
C GLU A 13 24.95 7.02 22.37
N LYS A 14 24.91 7.06 21.04
CA LYS A 14 25.58 8.07 20.19
C LYS A 14 24.65 9.14 19.60
N GLY A 15 23.42 9.26 20.07
CA GLY A 15 22.46 10.36 19.88
C GLY A 15 22.61 11.22 18.64
N HIS A 16 21.85 10.91 17.54
CA HIS A 16 21.52 11.88 16.50
C HIS A 16 20.01 11.87 16.29
N PRO A 17 19.35 13.04 16.33
CA PRO A 17 17.95 13.14 15.92
C PRO A 17 17.87 12.83 14.41
N VAL A 18 17.14 11.82 14.03
CA VAL A 18 16.94 11.48 12.64
C VAL A 18 15.53 11.91 12.25
N CYS A 19 15.42 12.97 11.44
CA CYS A 19 14.18 13.32 10.77
C CYS A 19 14.02 12.41 9.57
N TRP A 20 13.01 11.56 9.59
CA TRP A 20 12.63 10.74 8.44
C TRP A 20 11.49 11.43 7.69
N GLU A 21 11.76 11.86 6.47
CA GLU A 21 10.74 12.27 5.52
C GLU A 21 10.41 11.05 4.64
N GLY A 22 9.13 10.72 4.51
CA GLY A 22 8.66 9.78 3.50
C GLY A 22 8.96 10.32 2.09
N ASP A 23 8.96 9.43 1.09
CA ASP A 23 9.22 9.74 -0.34
C ASP A 23 10.71 9.93 -0.70
N THR A 24 11.54 8.96 -0.33
CA THR A 24 12.97 8.96 -0.71
C THR A 24 13.38 7.83 -1.65
N GLN A 25 12.51 6.84 -1.92
CA GLN A 25 12.85 5.67 -2.71
C GLN A 25 12.12 5.64 -4.07
N GLN A 26 12.82 5.09 -5.07
CA GLN A 26 12.39 5.13 -6.47
C GLN A 26 11.46 3.97 -6.78
N ALA A 27 10.27 4.27 -7.31
CA ALA A 27 9.41 3.25 -7.90
C ALA A 27 10.05 2.69 -9.18
N GLN A 28 9.91 1.38 -9.38
CA GLN A 28 10.42 0.69 -10.56
C GLN A 28 9.27 0.12 -11.40
N LEU A 29 9.30 0.46 -12.68
CA LEU A 29 8.39 -0.10 -13.67
C LEU A 29 9.16 -1.07 -14.55
N THR A 30 8.80 -2.35 -14.48
CA THR A 30 9.24 -3.36 -15.46
C THR A 30 8.19 -3.45 -16.56
N LEU A 31 8.59 -3.16 -17.77
CA LEU A 31 7.74 -3.22 -18.95
C LEU A 31 7.62 -4.65 -19.48
N SER A 32 6.64 -4.88 -20.33
CA SER A 32 6.32 -6.19 -20.92
C SER A 32 7.46 -6.78 -21.78
N ASP A 33 8.40 -5.98 -22.24
CA ASP A 33 9.61 -6.39 -22.97
C ASP A 33 10.79 -6.69 -22.03
N GLY A 34 10.60 -6.57 -20.70
CA GLY A 34 11.64 -6.77 -19.68
C GLY A 34 12.51 -5.54 -19.42
N SER A 35 12.30 -4.42 -20.11
CA SER A 35 13.01 -3.17 -19.79
C SER A 35 12.54 -2.60 -18.47
N VAL A 36 13.48 -2.03 -17.68
CA VAL A 36 13.19 -1.45 -16.36
C VAL A 36 13.36 0.06 -16.42
N ILE A 37 12.39 0.78 -15.92
CA ILE A 37 12.36 2.23 -15.85
C ILE A 37 12.25 2.65 -14.39
N ASP A 38 13.21 3.46 -13.92
CA ASP A 38 13.11 4.12 -12.63
C ASP A 38 12.14 5.30 -12.74
N VAL A 39 11.00 5.16 -12.06
CA VAL A 39 9.91 6.13 -12.08
C VAL A 39 10.12 7.13 -10.95
N HIS A 40 11.00 8.12 -11.15
CA HIS A 40 11.33 9.11 -10.14
C HIS A 40 11.68 10.46 -10.76
N ARG A 41 11.00 11.53 -10.31
CA ARG A 41 11.27 12.98 -10.55
C ARG A 41 11.55 13.45 -11.98
N LYS A 42 11.92 12.59 -12.92
CA LYS A 42 12.14 12.95 -14.33
C LYS A 42 10.95 12.53 -15.17
N GLU A 43 10.53 13.41 -16.06
CA GLU A 43 9.54 13.03 -17.07
C GLU A 43 10.15 11.96 -17.97
N VAL A 44 9.45 10.84 -18.11
CA VAL A 44 9.84 9.72 -18.99
C VAL A 44 8.75 9.53 -20.01
N SER A 45 9.13 9.30 -21.26
CA SER A 45 8.20 8.94 -22.33
C SER A 45 8.86 7.88 -23.21
N VAL A 46 8.30 6.68 -23.19
CA VAL A 46 8.77 5.55 -24.01
C VAL A 46 7.58 4.94 -24.74
N VAL A 47 7.84 4.31 -25.87
CA VAL A 47 6.82 3.54 -26.61
C VAL A 47 7.18 2.06 -26.53
N VAL A 48 6.30 1.25 -25.97
CA VAL A 48 6.45 -0.20 -25.86
C VAL A 48 5.16 -0.86 -26.32
N ASP A 49 5.27 -1.84 -27.18
CA ASP A 49 4.13 -2.60 -27.72
C ASP A 49 2.99 -1.71 -28.28
N GLY A 50 3.34 -0.60 -28.99
CA GLY A 50 2.36 0.32 -29.56
C GLY A 50 1.59 1.17 -28.54
N VAL A 51 2.08 1.24 -27.31
CA VAL A 51 1.55 2.11 -26.26
C VAL A 51 2.61 3.09 -25.78
N GLN A 52 2.27 4.36 -25.72
CA GLN A 52 3.12 5.37 -25.13
C GLN A 52 2.95 5.35 -23.61
N VAL A 53 4.03 5.01 -22.91
CA VAL A 53 4.11 5.07 -21.45
C VAL A 53 4.71 6.41 -21.09
N LYS A 54 3.98 7.22 -20.35
CA LYS A 54 4.42 8.53 -19.86
C LYS A 54 4.43 8.56 -18.34
N TYR A 55 5.53 9.03 -17.77
CA TYR A 55 5.59 9.40 -16.36
C TYR A 55 5.79 10.91 -16.25
N LYS A 56 4.89 11.57 -15.50
CA LYS A 56 4.93 13.00 -15.27
C LYS A 56 4.30 13.36 -13.93
N LYS A 57 5.01 14.12 -13.09
CA LYS A 57 4.54 14.64 -11.80
C LYS A 57 3.93 13.55 -10.88
N GLY A 58 4.59 12.40 -10.74
CA GLY A 58 4.11 11.31 -9.89
C GLY A 58 3.04 10.42 -10.51
N VAL A 59 2.64 10.67 -11.77
CA VAL A 59 1.60 9.90 -12.46
C VAL A 59 2.18 9.16 -13.65
N LEU A 60 2.00 7.84 -13.66
CA LEU A 60 2.28 6.97 -14.78
C LEU A 60 1.01 6.81 -15.61
N SER A 61 1.08 7.03 -16.91
CA SER A 61 -0.08 6.92 -17.80
C SER A 61 0.23 6.16 -19.08
N TYR A 62 -0.78 5.46 -19.60
CA TYR A 62 -0.72 4.65 -20.79
C TYR A 62 -1.62 5.24 -21.86
N GLN A 63 -1.04 5.64 -23.02
CA GLN A 63 -1.78 6.18 -24.15
C GLN A 63 -1.51 5.33 -25.38
N PRO A 64 -2.54 4.83 -26.08
CA PRO A 64 -2.34 4.16 -27.37
C PRO A 64 -1.66 5.13 -28.33
N THR A 65 -0.58 4.71 -28.97
CA THR A 65 -0.04 5.41 -30.12
C THR A 65 -1.05 5.24 -31.24
N VAL A 66 -1.42 6.33 -31.95
CA VAL A 66 -2.42 6.32 -33.02
C VAL A 66 -2.17 5.15 -33.97
N THR A 67 -3.10 4.22 -34.00
CA THR A 67 -3.01 2.98 -34.80
C THR A 67 -3.60 3.18 -36.18
N THR A 68 -2.82 2.89 -37.21
CA THR A 68 -3.35 2.63 -38.55
C THR A 68 -4.05 1.27 -38.54
N GLN A 69 -5.10 1.13 -39.37
CA GLN A 69 -6.06 0.00 -39.45
C GLN A 69 -5.47 -1.44 -39.64
N HIS A 70 -4.17 -1.66 -39.45
CA HIS A 70 -3.49 -2.95 -39.65
C HIS A 70 -3.19 -3.73 -38.35
N GLU A 71 -3.56 -3.21 -37.17
CA GLU A 71 -3.13 -3.82 -35.89
C GLU A 71 -4.16 -4.70 -35.16
N GLU A 72 -5.36 -4.91 -35.73
CA GLU A 72 -6.33 -5.85 -35.14
C GLU A 72 -5.81 -7.29 -34.99
N LYS A 73 -4.84 -7.69 -35.82
CA LYS A 73 -4.22 -9.03 -35.75
C LYS A 73 -3.20 -9.19 -34.62
N ASN A 74 -2.67 -8.09 -34.06
CA ASN A 74 -1.66 -8.13 -32.99
C ASN A 74 -2.27 -8.11 -31.57
N ILE A 75 -3.58 -7.93 -31.43
CA ILE A 75 -4.24 -7.86 -30.12
C ILE A 75 -4.18 -9.21 -29.39
N GLU A 76 -4.27 -10.33 -30.10
CA GLU A 76 -4.18 -11.66 -29.50
C GLU A 76 -2.76 -12.01 -29.01
N GLU A 77 -1.71 -11.56 -29.71
CA GLU A 77 -0.31 -11.78 -29.29
C GLU A 77 0.09 -10.92 -28.08
N GLN A 78 -0.60 -9.80 -27.83
CA GLN A 78 -0.34 -8.91 -26.70
C GLN A 78 -1.10 -9.31 -25.41
N SER A 79 -2.05 -10.22 -25.49
CA SER A 79 -2.88 -10.63 -24.36
C SER A 79 -2.14 -11.34 -23.22
N GLY A 80 -0.86 -11.69 -23.40
CA GLY A 80 0.00 -12.31 -22.39
C GLY A 80 1.06 -11.38 -21.78
N LYS A 81 1.21 -10.15 -22.28
CA LYS A 81 2.26 -9.23 -21.86
C LYS A 81 1.77 -8.34 -20.71
N SER A 82 2.50 -8.35 -19.62
CA SER A 82 2.17 -7.58 -18.41
C SER A 82 3.32 -6.67 -18.01
N ASN A 83 2.97 -5.51 -17.49
CA ASN A 83 3.88 -4.62 -16.77
C ASN A 83 3.82 -4.92 -15.28
N GLU A 84 4.89 -4.65 -14.58
CA GLU A 84 4.97 -4.73 -13.13
C GLU A 84 5.47 -3.40 -12.56
N LEU A 85 4.66 -2.76 -11.71
CA LEU A 85 5.01 -1.54 -11.01
C LEU A 85 5.27 -1.89 -9.53
N VAL A 86 6.51 -1.69 -9.09
CA VAL A 86 6.96 -1.95 -7.72
C VAL A 86 7.20 -0.63 -7.01
N ILE A 87 6.51 -0.42 -5.93
CA ILE A 87 6.67 0.73 -5.04
C ILE A 87 7.51 0.30 -3.85
N PRO A 88 8.69 0.87 -3.63
CA PRO A 88 9.49 0.56 -2.46
C PRO A 88 8.85 1.09 -1.18
N ARG A 89 9.37 0.69 -0.03
CA ARG A 89 9.08 1.36 1.24
C ARG A 89 9.47 2.83 1.14
N GLY A 90 8.70 3.71 1.75
CA GLY A 90 8.90 5.16 1.69
C GLY A 90 8.44 5.82 0.39
N GLY A 91 7.87 5.07 -0.54
CA GLY A 91 7.40 5.58 -1.82
C GLY A 91 5.88 5.46 -2.01
N GLU A 92 5.39 6.15 -3.01
CA GLU A 92 4.02 6.02 -3.53
C GLU A 92 4.00 6.33 -5.02
N ASN A 93 2.99 5.90 -5.71
CA ASN A 93 2.83 6.23 -7.13
C ASN A 93 1.37 6.13 -7.57
N THR A 94 1.03 6.87 -8.62
CA THR A 94 -0.28 6.77 -9.27
C THR A 94 -0.10 6.26 -10.69
N VAL A 95 -0.91 5.28 -11.08
CA VAL A 95 -0.96 4.78 -12.45
C VAL A 95 -2.36 4.92 -13.02
N ILE A 96 -2.45 5.43 -14.26
CA ILE A 96 -3.68 5.44 -15.05
C ILE A 96 -3.55 4.31 -16.08
N LEU A 97 -4.36 3.28 -15.93
CA LEU A 97 -4.37 2.09 -16.78
C LEU A 97 -4.97 2.40 -18.17
N ALA A 98 -4.82 1.46 -19.09
CA ALA A 98 -5.25 1.64 -20.48
C ALA A 98 -6.78 1.80 -20.67
N ASP A 99 -7.58 1.38 -19.69
CA ASP A 99 -9.04 1.54 -19.63
C ASP A 99 -9.50 2.86 -18.97
N GLY A 100 -8.55 3.68 -18.50
CA GLY A 100 -8.81 4.91 -17.76
C GLY A 100 -8.95 4.73 -16.25
N THR A 101 -8.87 3.51 -15.73
CA THR A 101 -8.85 3.24 -14.29
C THR A 101 -7.63 3.89 -13.65
N THR A 102 -7.85 4.64 -12.57
CA THR A 102 -6.77 5.24 -11.77
C THR A 102 -6.48 4.36 -10.55
N VAL A 103 -5.21 4.07 -10.31
CA VAL A 103 -4.76 3.28 -9.15
C VAL A 103 -3.69 4.08 -8.40
N HIS A 104 -3.97 4.42 -7.15
CA HIS A 104 -2.98 4.97 -6.22
C HIS A 104 -2.34 3.83 -5.44
N LEU A 105 -1.03 3.69 -5.49
CA LEU A 105 -0.27 2.61 -4.85
C LEU A 105 0.47 3.14 -3.63
N ASN A 106 0.28 2.49 -2.49
CA ASN A 106 0.94 2.81 -1.23
C ASN A 106 2.32 2.16 -1.11
N ALA A 107 3.11 2.58 -0.13
CA ALA A 107 4.46 2.11 0.13
C ALA A 107 4.56 0.58 0.28
N GLY A 108 5.57 -0.01 -0.34
CA GLY A 108 5.80 -1.46 -0.30
C GLY A 108 4.82 -2.28 -1.15
N SER A 109 4.15 -1.66 -2.13
CA SER A 109 3.14 -2.32 -2.96
C SER A 109 3.68 -2.70 -4.34
N LYS A 110 3.04 -3.70 -4.93
CA LYS A 110 3.32 -4.18 -6.28
C LYS A 110 2.02 -4.41 -7.04
N LEU A 111 1.93 -3.84 -8.25
CA LEU A 111 0.83 -4.02 -9.16
C LEU A 111 1.33 -4.64 -10.47
N THR A 112 0.73 -5.77 -10.86
CA THR A 112 0.95 -6.39 -12.16
C THR A 112 -0.31 -6.22 -13.00
N TYR A 113 -0.18 -5.68 -14.20
CA TYR A 113 -1.30 -5.34 -15.08
C TYR A 113 -0.92 -5.46 -16.55
N PRO A 114 -1.86 -5.81 -17.45
CA PRO A 114 -1.58 -5.90 -18.88
C PRO A 114 -1.37 -4.50 -19.49
N VAL A 115 -0.58 -4.41 -20.54
CA VAL A 115 -0.40 -3.18 -21.33
C VAL A 115 -1.75 -2.69 -21.88
N ARG A 116 -2.61 -3.62 -22.30
CA ARG A 116 -4.01 -3.40 -22.71
C ARG A 116 -4.88 -4.51 -22.18
N PHE A 117 -6.09 -4.18 -21.76
CA PHE A 117 -7.07 -5.20 -21.39
C PHE A 117 -7.66 -5.82 -22.65
N ALA A 118 -7.49 -7.13 -22.77
CA ALA A 118 -8.08 -7.94 -23.84
C ALA A 118 -8.97 -9.03 -23.22
N GLY A 119 -10.11 -9.34 -23.84
CA GLY A 119 -11.02 -10.37 -23.38
C GLY A 119 -12.14 -9.86 -22.48
N LYS A 120 -12.82 -10.80 -21.80
CA LYS A 120 -14.07 -10.54 -21.07
C LYS A 120 -13.89 -9.92 -19.68
N ARG A 121 -12.67 -9.84 -19.17
CA ARG A 121 -12.36 -9.35 -17.81
C ARG A 121 -11.12 -8.46 -17.87
N ARG A 122 -11.10 -7.39 -17.10
CA ARG A 122 -9.95 -6.51 -16.89
C ARG A 122 -9.24 -6.94 -15.62
N ILE A 123 -8.15 -7.69 -15.75
CA ILE A 123 -7.50 -8.34 -14.60
C ILE A 123 -6.20 -7.64 -14.26
N VAL A 124 -6.04 -7.32 -12.97
CA VAL A 124 -4.78 -6.87 -12.37
C VAL A 124 -4.47 -7.73 -11.14
N ARG A 125 -3.19 -7.79 -10.75
CA ARG A 125 -2.77 -8.48 -9.52
C ARG A 125 -2.12 -7.48 -8.59
N LEU A 126 -2.56 -7.47 -7.33
CA LEU A 126 -2.06 -6.61 -6.28
C LEU A 126 -1.41 -7.42 -5.16
N GLU A 127 -0.22 -6.99 -4.75
CA GLU A 127 0.43 -7.31 -3.49
C GLU A 127 0.74 -5.99 -2.78
N GLY A 128 0.22 -5.78 -1.58
CA GLY A 128 0.34 -4.49 -0.89
C GLY A 128 -0.97 -3.73 -0.79
N GLU A 129 -0.94 -2.42 -0.81
CA GLU A 129 -2.11 -1.56 -0.66
C GLU A 129 -2.28 -0.62 -1.85
N ALA A 130 -3.51 -0.56 -2.35
CA ALA A 130 -3.88 0.35 -3.42
C ALA A 130 -5.33 0.83 -3.30
N TYR A 131 -5.53 2.09 -3.67
CA TYR A 131 -6.84 2.68 -3.89
C TYR A 131 -7.16 2.69 -5.38
N PHE A 132 -8.32 2.18 -5.73
CA PHE A 132 -8.80 2.05 -7.11
C PHE A 132 -9.98 2.98 -7.35
N ASP A 133 -9.88 3.80 -8.40
CA ASP A 133 -10.99 4.49 -9.03
C ASP A 133 -11.19 3.84 -10.41
N VAL A 134 -12.11 2.86 -10.47
CA VAL A 134 -12.28 1.99 -11.63
C VAL A 134 -13.23 2.61 -12.63
N ALA A 135 -12.76 2.76 -13.87
CA ALA A 135 -13.57 3.18 -15.00
C ALA A 135 -14.77 2.23 -15.22
N GLY A 136 -15.98 2.79 -15.35
CA GLY A 136 -17.22 2.05 -15.49
C GLY A 136 -17.30 1.26 -16.80
N ASP A 137 -17.46 -0.07 -16.73
CA ASP A 137 -17.76 -0.97 -17.85
C ASP A 137 -18.46 -2.21 -17.35
N GLU A 138 -19.78 -2.30 -17.60
CA GLU A 138 -20.62 -3.43 -17.19
C GLU A 138 -20.34 -4.71 -17.98
N ASN A 139 -19.81 -4.59 -19.20
CA ASN A 139 -19.56 -5.72 -20.08
C ASN A 139 -18.20 -6.40 -19.80
N HIS A 140 -17.25 -5.64 -19.23
CA HIS A 140 -15.91 -6.14 -18.93
C HIS A 140 -15.58 -5.86 -17.46
N PRO A 141 -16.00 -6.72 -16.52
CA PRO A 141 -15.72 -6.56 -15.10
C PRO A 141 -14.23 -6.36 -14.82
N PHE A 142 -13.91 -5.44 -13.90
CA PHE A 142 -12.55 -5.25 -13.39
C PHE A 142 -12.31 -6.18 -12.23
N VAL A 143 -11.16 -6.84 -12.22
CA VAL A 143 -10.81 -7.87 -11.24
C VAL A 143 -9.45 -7.59 -10.64
N VAL A 144 -9.41 -7.42 -9.32
CA VAL A 144 -8.16 -7.36 -8.56
C VAL A 144 -7.90 -8.73 -7.94
N GLN A 145 -6.84 -9.39 -8.37
CA GLN A 145 -6.37 -10.65 -7.78
C GLN A 145 -5.43 -10.35 -6.62
N THR A 146 -5.67 -10.98 -5.48
CA THR A 146 -4.82 -10.93 -4.28
C THR A 146 -4.44 -12.34 -3.85
N HIS A 147 -3.56 -12.47 -2.86
CA HIS A 147 -3.19 -13.76 -2.28
C HIS A 147 -4.34 -14.48 -1.53
N LEU A 148 -5.46 -13.80 -1.23
CA LEU A 148 -6.61 -14.36 -0.51
C LEU A 148 -7.90 -14.46 -1.36
N GLY A 149 -7.87 -14.05 -2.62
CA GLY A 149 -9.03 -14.15 -3.51
C GLY A 149 -9.09 -13.08 -4.57
N GLU A 150 -10.26 -12.97 -5.22
CA GLU A 150 -10.54 -12.04 -6.30
C GLU A 150 -11.61 -11.02 -5.90
N ILE A 151 -11.34 -9.75 -6.18
CA ILE A 151 -12.26 -8.64 -5.99
C ILE A 151 -12.77 -8.22 -7.36
N THR A 152 -14.08 -8.30 -7.59
CA THR A 152 -14.73 -8.00 -8.87
C THR A 152 -15.63 -6.78 -8.73
N VAL A 153 -15.46 -5.82 -9.66
CA VAL A 153 -16.24 -4.57 -9.73
C VAL A 153 -16.58 -4.20 -11.17
N LEU A 154 -17.52 -3.27 -11.37
CA LEU A 154 -17.95 -2.79 -12.70
C LEU A 154 -17.64 -1.30 -12.95
N GLY A 155 -17.38 -0.53 -11.88
CA GLY A 155 -17.13 0.91 -11.88
C GLY A 155 -17.30 1.38 -10.43
N THR A 156 -16.21 1.47 -9.70
CA THR A 156 -16.25 1.44 -8.23
C THR A 156 -15.01 2.10 -7.67
N GLU A 157 -15.18 2.84 -6.58
CA GLU A 157 -14.08 3.39 -5.79
C GLU A 157 -13.91 2.56 -4.51
N PHE A 158 -12.72 2.01 -4.29
CA PHE A 158 -12.45 1.14 -3.15
C PHE A 158 -10.94 1.04 -2.84
N ASN A 159 -10.62 0.75 -1.59
CA ASN A 159 -9.27 0.47 -1.13
C ASN A 159 -9.07 -1.03 -0.91
N VAL A 160 -7.92 -1.55 -1.29
CA VAL A 160 -7.49 -2.93 -1.00
C VAL A 160 -6.18 -2.90 -0.25
N ASN A 161 -6.11 -3.54 0.92
CA ASN A 161 -4.90 -3.75 1.68
C ASN A 161 -4.66 -5.26 1.78
N ALA A 162 -3.68 -5.76 1.02
CA ALA A 162 -3.38 -7.17 0.83
C ALA A 162 -1.86 -7.43 0.84
N TYR A 163 -1.16 -6.92 1.86
CA TYR A 163 0.26 -7.18 2.05
C TYR A 163 0.52 -8.66 2.37
N ALA A 164 1.52 -9.25 1.73
CA ALA A 164 1.85 -10.68 1.91
C ALA A 164 2.40 -11.01 3.31
N ASP A 165 2.91 -10.01 4.04
CA ASP A 165 3.40 -10.14 5.42
C ASP A 165 2.27 -10.07 6.47
N THR A 166 1.00 -9.99 6.03
CA THR A 166 -0.19 -10.04 6.88
C THR A 166 -1.10 -11.18 6.47
N PRO A 167 -1.71 -11.90 7.43
CA PRO A 167 -2.59 -13.04 7.13
C PRO A 167 -4.00 -12.61 6.71
N VAL A 168 -4.23 -11.33 6.49
CA VAL A 168 -5.55 -10.74 6.25
C VAL A 168 -5.52 -9.81 5.04
N CYS A 169 -6.60 -9.82 4.25
CA CYS A 169 -6.88 -8.83 3.22
C CYS A 169 -8.08 -7.98 3.64
N TYR A 170 -7.92 -6.66 3.62
CA TYR A 170 -9.00 -5.70 3.83
C TYR A 170 -9.41 -5.11 2.49
N THR A 171 -10.72 -5.07 2.24
CA THR A 171 -11.28 -4.37 1.08
C THR A 171 -12.36 -3.42 1.58
N THR A 172 -12.16 -2.12 1.42
CA THR A 172 -13.06 -1.06 1.91
C THR A 172 -13.73 -0.37 0.74
N LEU A 173 -15.06 -0.36 0.72
CA LEU A 173 -15.83 0.20 -0.37
C LEU A 173 -16.22 1.65 -0.08
N VAL A 174 -15.84 2.56 -1.00
CA VAL A 174 -16.20 3.99 -0.94
C VAL A 174 -17.46 4.25 -1.77
N HIS A 175 -17.45 3.87 -3.05
CA HIS A 175 -18.57 4.08 -3.97
C HIS A 175 -18.78 2.89 -4.89
N GLY A 176 -20.04 2.59 -5.25
CA GLY A 176 -20.41 1.50 -6.15
C GLY A 176 -20.68 0.18 -5.45
N LYS A 177 -20.16 -0.93 -5.97
CA LYS A 177 -20.39 -2.28 -5.44
C LYS A 177 -19.15 -3.15 -5.60
N VAL A 178 -18.80 -3.88 -4.55
CA VAL A 178 -17.70 -4.86 -4.56
C VAL A 178 -18.26 -6.26 -4.34
N LYS A 179 -17.75 -7.22 -5.10
CA LYS A 179 -17.89 -8.66 -4.85
C LYS A 179 -16.49 -9.24 -4.59
N PHE A 180 -16.23 -9.69 -3.38
CA PHE A 180 -15.01 -10.42 -3.01
C PHE A 180 -15.30 -11.93 -3.04
N SER A 181 -14.59 -12.68 -3.87
CA SER A 181 -14.64 -14.15 -3.92
C SER A 181 -13.37 -14.71 -3.30
N THR A 182 -13.49 -15.39 -2.16
CA THR A 182 -12.37 -15.98 -1.43
C THR A 182 -11.85 -17.24 -2.12
N LEU A 183 -10.67 -17.72 -1.73
CA LEU A 183 -10.09 -18.98 -2.24
C LEU A 183 -10.98 -20.19 -1.97
N ASN A 184 -11.79 -20.16 -0.90
CA ASN A 184 -12.73 -21.23 -0.52
C ASN A 184 -14.10 -21.09 -1.19
N ALA A 185 -14.21 -20.27 -2.25
CA ALA A 185 -15.43 -19.99 -3.00
C ALA A 185 -16.54 -19.27 -2.19
N GLU A 186 -16.26 -18.77 -0.99
CA GLU A 186 -17.17 -17.87 -0.28
C GLU A 186 -17.22 -16.52 -1.00
N THR A 187 -18.35 -15.85 -0.91
CA THR A 187 -18.54 -14.55 -1.53
C THR A 187 -19.01 -13.53 -0.50
N VAL A 188 -18.27 -12.42 -0.38
CA VAL A 188 -18.65 -11.26 0.42
C VAL A 188 -19.03 -10.12 -0.53
N THR A 189 -20.23 -9.57 -0.37
CA THR A 189 -20.68 -8.39 -1.13
C THR A 189 -20.70 -7.19 -0.23
N LEU A 190 -20.12 -6.08 -0.68
CA LEU A 190 -20.03 -4.82 0.05
C LEU A 190 -20.92 -3.76 -0.55
N SER A 191 -21.47 -2.93 0.35
CA SER A 191 -22.10 -1.64 0.08
C SER A 191 -21.19 -0.50 0.56
N PRO A 192 -21.33 0.74 0.09
CA PRO A 192 -20.53 1.88 0.55
C PRO A 192 -20.47 2.00 2.08
N GLY A 193 -19.27 2.24 2.62
CA GLY A 193 -19.02 2.28 4.07
C GLY A 193 -18.82 0.90 4.71
N GLU A 194 -18.84 -0.20 3.93
CA GLU A 194 -18.51 -1.54 4.43
C GLU A 194 -17.08 -1.95 4.04
N GLN A 195 -16.49 -2.77 4.91
CA GLN A 195 -15.18 -3.39 4.71
C GLN A 195 -15.29 -4.92 4.82
N ALA A 196 -14.74 -5.64 3.84
CA ALA A 196 -14.48 -7.07 3.97
C ALA A 196 -13.17 -7.29 4.71
N VAL A 197 -13.17 -8.25 5.63
CA VAL A 197 -12.00 -8.74 6.36
C VAL A 197 -11.87 -10.22 6.02
N VAL A 198 -10.87 -10.56 5.22
CA VAL A 198 -10.70 -11.88 4.64
C VAL A 198 -9.40 -12.51 5.12
N PHE A 199 -9.49 -13.69 5.71
CA PHE A 199 -8.40 -14.59 6.07
C PHE A 199 -8.43 -15.82 5.15
N ALA A 200 -7.41 -16.66 5.23
CA ALA A 200 -7.35 -17.88 4.42
C ALA A 200 -8.57 -18.81 4.59
N ASN A 201 -9.15 -18.88 5.81
CA ASN A 201 -10.22 -19.83 6.16
C ASN A 201 -11.50 -19.15 6.65
N SER A 202 -11.60 -17.84 6.63
CA SER A 202 -12.77 -17.11 7.10
C SER A 202 -12.91 -15.76 6.42
N SER A 203 -14.14 -15.30 6.30
CA SER A 203 -14.43 -13.96 5.80
C SER A 203 -15.56 -13.33 6.60
N THR A 204 -15.44 -12.05 6.87
CA THR A 204 -16.47 -11.24 7.55
C THR A 204 -16.60 -9.89 6.88
N LYS A 205 -17.67 -9.17 7.16
CA LYS A 205 -17.80 -7.76 6.78
C LYS A 205 -18.25 -6.92 7.96
N ARG A 206 -17.84 -5.66 7.96
CA ARG A 206 -18.18 -4.68 9.00
C ARG A 206 -18.40 -3.29 8.40
N LYS A 207 -19.13 -2.43 9.09
CA LYS A 207 -19.15 -0.99 8.79
C LYS A 207 -17.90 -0.35 9.36
N VAL A 208 -17.37 0.62 8.64
CA VAL A 208 -16.14 1.34 9.02
C VAL A 208 -16.27 2.83 8.76
N ASP A 209 -15.48 3.62 9.46
CA ASP A 209 -15.20 4.99 9.05
C ASP A 209 -14.24 4.97 7.86
N LEU A 210 -14.66 5.51 6.73
CA LEU A 210 -13.88 5.48 5.48
C LEU A 210 -12.55 6.21 5.63
N GLU A 211 -12.53 7.32 6.37
CA GLU A 211 -11.31 8.14 6.52
C GLU A 211 -10.14 7.35 7.12
N GLU A 212 -10.40 6.37 7.99
CA GLU A 212 -9.35 5.51 8.57
C GLU A 212 -8.64 4.64 7.52
N TYR A 213 -9.32 4.30 6.42
CA TYR A 213 -8.83 3.33 5.43
C TYR A 213 -8.45 3.96 4.10
N VAL A 214 -8.97 5.15 3.78
CA VAL A 214 -8.70 5.83 2.52
C VAL A 214 -8.04 7.20 2.68
N GLY A 215 -7.99 7.76 3.90
CA GLY A 215 -7.42 9.07 4.18
C GLY A 215 -5.95 9.21 3.77
N TRP A 216 -5.23 8.08 3.64
CA TRP A 216 -3.86 8.07 3.17
C TRP A 216 -3.71 8.61 1.73
N VAL A 217 -4.74 8.49 0.89
CA VAL A 217 -4.77 9.05 -0.48
C VAL A 217 -4.75 10.58 -0.42
N ASP A 218 -5.39 11.17 0.59
CA ASP A 218 -5.44 12.60 0.85
C ASP A 218 -4.31 13.08 1.78
N GLY A 219 -3.31 12.24 2.03
CA GLY A 219 -2.13 12.57 2.82
C GLY A 219 -2.36 12.58 4.33
N MET A 220 -3.36 11.83 4.82
CA MET A 220 -3.68 11.71 6.24
C MET A 220 -3.68 10.25 6.69
N TYR A 221 -3.06 9.98 7.83
CA TYR A 221 -3.29 8.74 8.59
C TYR A 221 -4.23 9.03 9.75
N ILE A 222 -5.33 8.31 9.83
CA ILE A 222 -6.34 8.43 10.88
C ILE A 222 -6.43 7.07 11.59
N PHE A 223 -6.35 7.11 12.89
CA PHE A 223 -6.41 5.93 13.75
C PHE A 223 -7.50 6.14 14.80
N ASN A 224 -8.35 5.15 14.97
CA ASN A 224 -9.40 5.16 15.97
C ASN A 224 -9.33 3.85 16.74
N ASP A 225 -8.94 3.94 18.03
CA ASP A 225 -8.76 2.80 18.93
C ASP A 225 -7.92 1.65 18.31
N ARG A 226 -6.85 2.03 17.60
CA ARG A 226 -6.05 1.11 16.80
C ARG A 226 -4.84 0.61 17.58
N PRO A 227 -4.53 -0.70 17.58
CA PRO A 227 -3.35 -1.25 18.22
C PRO A 227 -2.05 -0.60 17.69
N LEU A 228 -1.14 -0.26 18.60
CA LEU A 228 0.15 0.33 18.26
C LEU A 228 0.93 -0.50 17.24
N GLY A 229 0.85 -1.82 17.34
CA GLY A 229 1.48 -2.73 16.40
C GLY A 229 1.01 -2.52 14.97
N ASP A 230 -0.28 -2.24 14.76
CA ASP A 230 -0.85 -2.00 13.43
C ASP A 230 -0.50 -0.61 12.91
N ILE A 231 -0.51 0.39 13.78
CA ILE A 231 -0.06 1.77 13.45
C ILE A 231 1.40 1.73 12.99
N MET A 232 2.26 1.12 13.80
CA MET A 232 3.69 1.07 13.49
C MET A 232 4.00 0.25 12.24
N LYS A 233 3.24 -0.80 11.90
CA LYS A 233 3.38 -1.50 10.60
C LYS A 233 3.13 -0.56 9.41
N THR A 234 2.15 0.34 9.52
CA THR A 234 1.90 1.36 8.48
C THR A 234 3.11 2.28 8.36
N PHE A 235 3.66 2.72 9.49
CA PHE A 235 4.83 3.61 9.52
C PHE A 235 6.12 2.91 9.10
N GLU A 236 6.31 1.64 9.43
CA GLU A 236 7.44 0.86 8.91
C GLU A 236 7.51 0.90 7.39
N ARG A 237 6.35 0.80 6.70
CA ARG A 237 6.29 0.87 5.25
C ARG A 237 6.53 2.29 4.73
N TRP A 238 5.85 3.28 5.34
CA TRP A 238 5.89 4.66 4.84
C TRP A 238 7.21 5.37 5.13
N TYR A 239 7.80 5.14 6.29
CA TYR A 239 9.08 5.76 6.67
C TYR A 239 10.29 4.86 6.40
N ASP A 240 10.10 3.66 5.87
CA ASP A 240 11.13 2.64 5.65
C ASP A 240 11.99 2.40 6.91
N ILE A 241 11.33 2.15 8.02
CA ILE A 241 11.90 1.88 9.34
C ILE A 241 11.61 0.45 9.79
N GLN A 242 12.25 0.04 10.89
CA GLN A 242 11.97 -1.20 11.60
C GLN A 242 11.65 -0.88 13.05
N VAL A 243 10.56 -1.46 13.58
CA VAL A 243 10.09 -1.21 14.93
C VAL A 243 10.22 -2.46 15.78
N TYR A 244 10.84 -2.29 16.93
CA TYR A 244 11.04 -3.32 17.94
C TYR A 244 10.32 -2.92 19.21
N TYR A 245 9.84 -3.91 19.93
CA TYR A 245 9.14 -3.73 21.21
C TYR A 245 9.89 -4.49 22.27
N GLU A 246 10.14 -3.87 23.41
CA GLU A 246 10.81 -4.53 24.54
C GLU A 246 10.00 -5.71 25.05
N THR A 247 8.67 -5.53 25.15
CA THR A 247 7.72 -6.57 25.48
C THR A 247 6.60 -6.67 24.45
N PRO A 248 6.10 -7.89 24.11
CA PRO A 248 5.09 -8.08 23.08
C PRO A 248 3.76 -7.34 23.33
N ASN A 249 3.35 -7.18 24.59
CA ASN A 249 2.10 -6.57 24.99
C ASN A 249 2.01 -5.06 24.63
N LEU A 250 3.16 -4.38 24.42
CA LEU A 250 3.16 -2.99 23.98
C LEU A 250 2.50 -2.79 22.61
N ARG A 251 2.46 -3.84 21.79
CA ARG A 251 1.79 -3.82 20.48
C ARG A 251 0.27 -3.69 20.57
N ASP A 252 -0.31 -4.16 21.68
CA ASP A 252 -1.76 -4.25 21.86
C ASP A 252 -2.36 -2.98 22.47
N ILE A 253 -1.53 -2.04 22.93
CA ILE A 253 -1.98 -0.73 23.42
C ILE A 253 -2.59 0.04 22.28
N THR A 254 -3.80 0.57 22.47
CA THR A 254 -4.54 1.26 21.42
C THR A 254 -4.39 2.77 21.47
N TYR A 255 -4.36 3.40 20.31
CA TYR A 255 -4.27 4.84 20.16
C TYR A 255 -5.29 5.37 19.16
N SER A 256 -5.76 6.59 19.44
CA SER A 256 -6.60 7.37 18.53
C SER A 256 -5.94 8.69 18.20
N GLY A 257 -6.00 9.10 16.94
CA GLY A 257 -5.41 10.35 16.50
C GLY A 257 -5.27 10.43 14.98
N ASN A 258 -4.75 11.54 14.51
CA ASN A 258 -4.43 11.74 13.12
C ASN A 258 -3.00 12.26 12.94
N LEU A 259 -2.38 11.89 11.83
CA LEU A 259 -1.04 12.31 11.45
C LEU A 259 -1.01 12.69 9.97
N LYS A 260 -0.38 13.81 9.65
CA LYS A 260 -0.08 14.15 8.27
C LYS A 260 0.95 13.17 7.71
N ARG A 261 0.62 12.51 6.61
CA ARG A 261 1.44 11.50 5.96
C ARG A 261 2.84 12.00 5.59
N TYR A 262 2.94 13.24 5.12
CA TYR A 262 4.19 13.87 4.70
C TYR A 262 4.91 14.62 5.84
N GLY A 263 4.48 14.42 7.08
CA GLY A 263 5.17 14.87 8.27
C GLY A 263 6.28 13.92 8.69
N THR A 264 7.04 14.31 9.73
CA THR A 264 8.03 13.41 10.33
C THR A 264 7.37 12.46 11.31
N ILE A 265 7.90 11.24 11.44
CA ILE A 265 7.42 10.26 12.43
C ILE A 265 7.61 10.74 13.87
N ASN A 266 8.56 11.65 14.10
CA ASN A 266 8.84 12.21 15.41
C ASN A 266 7.58 12.80 16.07
N SER A 267 6.72 13.49 15.31
CA SER A 267 5.47 14.04 15.83
C SER A 267 4.56 12.97 16.45
N PHE A 268 4.53 11.76 15.89
CA PHE A 268 3.78 10.65 16.46
C PHE A 268 4.50 10.04 17.68
N LEU A 269 5.80 9.84 17.59
CA LEU A 269 6.60 9.26 18.67
C LEU A 269 6.61 10.18 19.90
N ASP A 270 6.73 11.50 19.70
CA ASP A 270 6.64 12.49 20.78
C ASP A 270 5.25 12.48 21.43
N ALA A 271 4.19 12.30 20.62
CA ALA A 271 2.83 12.17 21.15
C ALA A 271 2.67 10.88 21.97
N LEU A 272 3.25 9.75 21.55
CA LEU A 272 3.28 8.52 22.36
C LEU A 272 3.97 8.73 23.70
N GLU A 273 5.08 9.44 23.71
CA GLU A 273 5.83 9.70 24.94
C GLU A 273 5.07 10.62 25.90
N LEU A 274 4.24 11.54 25.37
CA LEU A 274 3.38 12.42 26.16
C LEU A 274 2.22 11.69 26.84
N THR A 275 1.78 10.52 26.35
CA THR A 275 0.77 9.71 27.05
C THR A 275 1.25 9.18 28.39
N GLY A 276 2.55 9.11 28.59
CA GLY A 276 3.19 8.78 29.86
C GLY A 276 3.50 7.30 30.06
N ASP A 277 2.97 6.43 29.21
CA ASP A 277 3.10 4.97 29.37
C ASP A 277 4.32 4.42 28.64
N LEU A 278 4.66 4.99 27.48
CA LEU A 278 5.71 4.51 26.60
C LEU A 278 6.79 5.57 26.36
N THR A 279 7.96 5.09 26.03
CA THR A 279 9.05 5.90 25.48
C THR A 279 9.75 5.15 24.35
N TYR A 280 10.65 5.80 23.63
CA TYR A 280 11.29 5.22 22.45
C TYR A 280 12.76 5.60 22.34
N LYS A 281 13.51 4.80 21.58
CA LYS A 281 14.88 5.11 21.15
C LYS A 281 15.01 4.89 19.66
N ILE A 282 15.71 5.79 18.96
CA ILE A 282 15.98 5.72 17.53
C ILE A 282 17.46 5.44 17.31
N SER A 283 17.77 4.44 16.47
CA SER A 283 19.11 4.13 16.00
C SER A 283 19.11 3.80 14.52
N GLY A 284 19.61 4.72 13.70
CA GLY A 284 19.49 4.58 12.25
C GLY A 284 18.02 4.42 11.86
N ARG A 285 17.66 3.40 11.12
CA ARG A 285 16.27 3.08 10.73
C ARG A 285 15.52 2.20 11.73
N ASN A 286 16.08 1.99 12.92
CA ASN A 286 15.47 1.16 13.95
C ASN A 286 14.88 2.01 15.05
N ILE A 287 13.65 1.68 15.47
CA ILE A 287 12.97 2.29 16.62
C ILE A 287 12.70 1.20 17.63
N LEU A 288 13.14 1.41 18.86
CA LEU A 288 12.81 0.57 20.00
C LEU A 288 11.76 1.29 20.85
N ILE A 289 10.61 0.64 21.07
CA ILE A 289 9.55 1.12 21.95
C ILE A 289 9.60 0.28 23.24
N TYR A 290 9.56 0.95 24.39
CA TYR A 290 9.65 0.32 25.69
C TYR A 290 8.83 1.06 26.75
N ASP A 291 8.59 0.40 27.89
CA ASP A 291 7.83 0.95 29.00
C ASP A 291 8.65 2.01 29.76
N LYS A 292 8.04 3.13 30.10
CA LYS A 292 8.69 4.23 30.79
C LYS A 292 9.08 3.88 32.24
N VAL A 293 8.41 2.91 32.85
CA VAL A 293 8.70 2.48 34.24
C VAL A 293 10.05 1.78 34.31
N GLU A 294 10.42 0.98 33.30
CA GLU A 294 11.69 0.27 33.27
C GLU A 294 12.90 1.21 33.05
N GLU A 295 12.72 2.37 32.43
CA GLU A 295 13.82 3.33 32.26
C GLU A 295 14.40 3.83 33.59
N GLN A 296 13.62 3.86 34.68
CA GLN A 296 14.06 4.28 35.98
C GLN A 296 14.93 3.25 36.72
N GLU A 297 14.75 1.96 36.42
CA GLU A 297 15.58 0.89 37.02
C GLU A 297 16.96 0.80 36.36
N TRP A 298 17.14 1.30 35.16
CA TRP A 298 18.39 1.25 34.39
C TRP A 298 19.36 2.39 34.72
N LYS A 299 18.87 3.47 35.36
CA LYS A 299 19.68 4.61 35.79
C LYS A 299 20.22 4.46 37.23
N ARG A 300 19.96 3.32 37.90
CA ARG A 300 20.48 2.95 39.21
C ARG A 300 21.55 1.87 39.09
#